data_9f76d8e5e01db653f48747f4090960c1
#
_entry.id   9f76d8e5e01db653f48747f4090960c1
#
_cell.length_a   1.000
_cell.length_b   1.000
_cell.length_c   1.000
_cell.angle_alpha   90.00
_cell.angle_beta   90.00
_cell.angle_gamma   90.00
#
_symmetry.space_group_name_H-M   'P 1'
#
loop_
_entity.id
_entity.type
_entity.pdbx_description
1 polymer ?
#
loop_
_entity_poly.entity_id
_entity_poly.type
_entity_poly.pdbx_seq_one_letter_code
_entity_poly.pdbx_strand_id
1 'polypeptide(L)'
;EDVEALAAVEDEDEDARKAAQVKARAVWCRTMARLSMLRDQPHDFKVAVIDTVDALEAGCHAYCCIRDKQDRIGAPTKLYGYGEGYKIAVDEWRNFEALCQALKRRRGMTVVLVSHSTALKVKDATMADHEKQGMKLHKLAAEFLCDQADAVFYCHKDHLIWTDGDGERARMKIQQKPRTLCQTRLGDGWEAKNRLFLPDPLPVFSFAGYQEAAREGLKIRDRVFAHLDTLDPAERFAAELRLDACGWAVGEAAAIVGDANITAPVGATATETTNENKEIST
;
A
#
# COMPACT_ATOMS: atom_id res chain seq x y z
N GLU A 1 -9.96 50.89 11.46
CA GLU A 1 -9.23 50.13 12.49
C GLU A 1 -9.53 48.61 12.37
N ASP A 2 -10.79 48.20 12.18
CA ASP A 2 -11.14 46.75 12.10
C ASP A 2 -10.68 46.08 10.78
N VAL A 3 -10.60 46.84 9.69
CA VAL A 3 -10.17 46.30 8.38
C VAL A 3 -8.65 46.13 8.33
N GLU A 4 -7.88 47.03 8.98
CA GLU A 4 -6.41 46.92 9.10
C GLU A 4 -6.03 45.79 10.05
N ALA A 5 -6.77 45.55 11.11
CA ALA A 5 -6.57 44.44 12.04
C ALA A 5 -6.85 43.06 11.36
N LEU A 6 -7.92 43.00 10.55
CA LEU A 6 -8.24 41.80 9.76
C LEU A 6 -7.15 41.48 8.69
N ALA A 7 -6.69 42.52 7.99
CA ALA A 7 -5.61 42.38 7.00
C ALA A 7 -4.28 41.89 7.64
N ALA A 8 -3.96 42.41 8.84
CA ALA A 8 -2.75 41.96 9.57
C ALA A 8 -2.85 40.51 10.04
N VAL A 9 -4.02 40.02 10.43
CA VAL A 9 -4.23 38.61 10.79
C VAL A 9 -4.17 37.70 9.57
N GLU A 10 -4.68 38.14 8.42
CA GLU A 10 -4.58 37.39 7.16
C GLU A 10 -3.13 37.31 6.66
N ASP A 11 -2.33 38.38 6.84
CA ASP A 11 -0.89 38.40 6.47
C ASP A 11 -0.05 37.48 7.37
N GLU A 12 -0.31 37.46 8.70
CA GLU A 12 0.39 36.55 9.62
C GLU A 12 0.07 35.07 9.30
N ASP A 13 -1.17 34.74 8.95
CA ASP A 13 -1.57 33.40 8.53
C ASP A 13 -0.92 33.00 7.18
N GLU A 14 -0.77 33.94 6.26
CA GLU A 14 -0.13 33.68 4.97
C GLU A 14 1.37 33.42 5.12
N ASP A 15 2.07 34.16 5.95
CA ASP A 15 3.49 33.96 6.22
C ASP A 15 3.75 32.66 6.98
N ALA A 16 2.90 32.31 7.94
CA ALA A 16 2.94 31.02 8.64
C ALA A 16 2.73 29.86 7.67
N ARG A 17 1.79 29.99 6.73
CA ARG A 17 1.53 29.00 5.68
C ARG A 17 2.71 28.84 4.74
N LYS A 18 3.31 29.94 4.26
CA LYS A 18 4.50 29.93 3.42
C LYS A 18 5.69 29.28 4.14
N ALA A 19 5.90 29.59 5.41
CA ALA A 19 6.95 28.99 6.23
C ALA A 19 6.74 27.48 6.38
N ALA A 20 5.50 27.02 6.59
CA ALA A 20 5.14 25.60 6.65
C ALA A 20 5.40 24.88 5.32
N GLN A 21 5.08 25.49 4.18
CA GLN A 21 5.38 24.95 2.86
C GLN A 21 6.90 24.80 2.62
N VAL A 22 7.69 25.78 3.02
CA VAL A 22 9.17 25.71 2.90
C VAL A 22 9.71 24.54 3.73
N LYS A 23 9.22 24.35 4.96
CA LYS A 23 9.61 23.23 5.82
C LYS A 23 9.20 21.89 5.20
N ALA A 24 7.97 21.77 4.71
CA ALA A 24 7.47 20.56 4.07
C ALA A 24 8.28 20.20 2.81
N ARG A 25 8.52 21.18 1.91
CA ARG A 25 9.40 21.02 0.75
C ARG A 25 10.79 20.51 1.13
N ALA A 26 11.36 21.03 2.22
CA ALA A 26 12.69 20.62 2.66
C ALA A 26 12.73 19.13 3.06
N VAL A 27 11.62 18.56 3.56
CA VAL A 27 11.50 17.12 3.84
C VAL A 27 11.58 16.33 2.53
N TRP A 28 10.79 16.69 1.51
CA TRP A 28 10.83 16.07 0.19
C TRP A 28 12.24 16.10 -0.41
N CYS A 29 12.84 17.28 -0.51
CA CYS A 29 14.16 17.44 -1.10
C CYS A 29 15.25 16.63 -0.36
N ARG A 30 15.20 16.60 0.99
CA ARG A 30 16.14 15.78 1.78
C ARG A 30 15.95 14.30 1.54
N THR A 31 14.71 13.82 1.44
CA THR A 31 14.42 12.42 1.15
C THR A 31 14.96 12.02 -0.23
N MET A 32 14.69 12.83 -1.26
CA MET A 32 15.21 12.60 -2.61
C MET A 32 16.73 12.60 -2.65
N ALA A 33 17.36 13.53 -1.95
CA ALA A 33 18.84 13.61 -1.85
C ALA A 33 19.42 12.37 -1.15
N ARG A 34 18.80 11.90 -0.04
CA ARG A 34 19.23 10.69 0.68
C ARG A 34 19.10 9.44 -0.16
N LEU A 35 18.00 9.27 -0.89
CA LEU A 35 17.83 8.14 -1.81
C LEU A 35 18.86 8.17 -2.93
N SER A 36 19.17 9.35 -3.47
CA SER A 36 20.24 9.54 -4.47
C SER A 36 21.61 9.17 -3.89
N MET A 37 21.92 9.60 -2.66
CA MET A 37 23.18 9.23 -1.97
C MET A 37 23.27 7.71 -1.77
N LEU A 38 22.20 7.05 -1.31
CA LEU A 38 22.16 5.61 -1.17
C LEU A 38 22.35 4.89 -2.51
N ARG A 39 21.86 5.45 -3.61
CA ARG A 39 22.08 4.91 -4.95
C ARG A 39 23.55 5.02 -5.39
N ASP A 40 24.18 6.15 -5.13
CA ASP A 40 25.45 6.54 -5.78
C ASP A 40 26.68 6.27 -4.90
N GLN A 41 26.55 6.36 -3.57
CA GLN A 41 27.65 6.20 -2.64
C GLN A 41 27.78 4.76 -2.11
N PRO A 42 28.98 4.28 -1.80
CA PRO A 42 29.18 2.97 -1.15
C PRO A 42 28.57 2.96 0.26
N HIS A 43 27.86 1.89 0.60
CA HIS A 43 27.32 1.61 1.94
C HIS A 43 26.92 0.14 2.07
N ASP A 44 26.70 -0.32 3.32
CA ASP A 44 26.31 -1.70 3.63
C ASP A 44 24.81 -1.86 3.92
N PHE A 45 24.01 -0.80 3.80
CA PHE A 45 22.58 -0.88 4.04
C PHE A 45 21.89 -1.81 3.04
N LYS A 46 20.98 -2.66 3.54
CA LYS A 46 20.18 -3.61 2.76
C LYS A 46 18.71 -3.21 2.66
N VAL A 47 18.26 -2.32 3.53
CA VAL A 47 16.86 -1.88 3.61
C VAL A 47 16.83 -0.36 3.74
N ALA A 48 15.95 0.26 2.98
CA ALA A 48 15.55 1.65 3.16
C ALA A 48 14.07 1.69 3.58
N VAL A 49 13.78 2.38 4.67
CA VAL A 49 12.40 2.53 5.18
C VAL A 49 12.02 4.01 5.10
N ILE A 50 10.90 4.30 4.46
CA ILE A 50 10.27 5.62 4.43
C ILE A 50 9.05 5.58 5.34
N ASP A 51 9.16 6.25 6.51
CA ASP A 51 8.12 6.31 7.52
C ASP A 51 7.77 7.79 7.81
N THR A 52 6.66 8.27 7.27
CA THR A 52 5.63 7.67 6.44
C THR A 52 5.51 8.41 5.10
N VAL A 53 5.01 7.72 4.06
CA VAL A 53 4.82 8.35 2.74
C VAL A 53 3.67 9.37 2.74
N ASP A 54 2.66 9.20 3.61
CA ASP A 54 1.59 10.19 3.76
C ASP A 54 2.10 11.52 4.36
N ALA A 55 3.09 11.47 5.27
CA ALA A 55 3.79 12.68 5.72
C ALA A 55 4.67 13.27 4.61
N LEU A 56 5.26 12.42 3.77
CA LEU A 56 6.10 12.85 2.65
C LEU A 56 5.29 13.51 1.53
N GLU A 57 4.02 13.14 1.35
CA GLU A 57 3.12 13.72 0.34
C GLU A 57 2.96 15.23 0.49
N ALA A 58 2.80 15.72 1.72
CA ALA A 58 2.77 17.15 1.98
C ALA A 58 4.02 17.87 1.48
N GLY A 59 5.17 17.23 1.60
CA GLY A 59 6.46 17.72 1.08
C GLY A 59 6.52 17.73 -0.45
N CYS A 60 6.01 16.70 -1.11
CA CYS A 60 5.85 16.61 -2.55
C CYS A 60 4.97 17.75 -3.09
N HIS A 61 3.78 17.93 -2.49
CA HIS A 61 2.85 19.00 -2.86
C HIS A 61 3.48 20.39 -2.69
N ALA A 62 4.15 20.63 -1.55
CA ALA A 62 4.86 21.89 -1.32
C ALA A 62 5.99 22.12 -2.31
N TYR A 63 6.72 21.07 -2.69
CA TYR A 63 7.76 21.14 -3.71
C TYR A 63 7.20 21.59 -5.06
N CYS A 64 6.11 20.95 -5.52
CA CYS A 64 5.42 21.31 -6.76
C CYS A 64 4.92 22.75 -6.71
N CYS A 65 4.24 23.15 -5.64
CA CYS A 65 3.68 24.47 -5.48
C CYS A 65 4.76 25.58 -5.55
N ILE A 66 5.88 25.41 -4.82
CA ILE A 66 6.97 26.39 -4.81
C ILE A 66 7.68 26.46 -6.18
N ARG A 67 7.92 25.30 -6.82
CA ARG A 67 8.51 25.22 -8.16
C ARG A 67 7.69 25.98 -9.18
N ASP A 68 6.37 25.78 -9.15
CA ASP A 68 5.44 26.27 -10.17
C ASP A 68 4.75 27.59 -9.74
N LYS A 69 5.19 28.21 -8.65
CA LYS A 69 4.66 29.45 -8.09
C LYS A 69 3.15 29.43 -7.86
N GLN A 70 2.67 28.34 -7.23
CA GLN A 70 1.28 28.15 -6.87
C GLN A 70 1.11 28.17 -5.35
N ASP A 71 -0.01 28.67 -4.86
CA ASP A 71 -0.28 28.76 -3.42
C ASP A 71 -0.56 27.39 -2.79
N ARG A 72 -1.22 26.51 -3.52
CA ARG A 72 -1.60 25.16 -3.07
C ARG A 72 -1.80 24.22 -4.24
N ILE A 73 -1.71 22.90 -3.97
CA ILE A 73 -1.83 21.87 -4.99
C ILE A 73 -3.19 21.84 -5.72
N GLY A 74 -4.26 22.26 -5.08
CA GLY A 74 -5.60 22.40 -5.65
C GLY A 74 -5.96 23.86 -5.97
N ALA A 75 -5.00 24.74 -6.25
CA ALA A 75 -5.26 26.13 -6.61
C ALA A 75 -6.14 26.21 -7.88
N PRO A 76 -7.14 27.12 -7.94
CA PRO A 76 -8.03 27.27 -9.09
C PRO A 76 -7.37 28.07 -10.21
N THR A 77 -6.14 27.71 -10.55
CA THR A 77 -5.35 28.35 -11.62
C THR A 77 -5.42 27.54 -12.90
N LYS A 78 -5.00 28.13 -14.02
CA LYS A 78 -4.91 27.40 -15.29
C LYS A 78 -4.03 26.16 -15.20
N LEU A 79 -2.97 26.20 -14.39
CA LEU A 79 -1.99 25.10 -14.27
C LEU A 79 -2.47 24.04 -13.28
N TYR A 80 -3.09 24.41 -12.14
CA TYR A 80 -3.42 23.49 -11.04
C TYR A 80 -4.93 23.24 -10.88
N GLY A 81 -5.76 23.92 -11.65
CA GLY A 81 -7.22 23.77 -11.57
C GLY A 81 -7.68 22.36 -11.99
N TYR A 82 -8.90 22.01 -11.57
CA TYR A 82 -9.55 20.74 -11.91
C TYR A 82 -8.73 19.49 -11.57
N GLY A 83 -7.87 19.57 -10.56
CA GLY A 83 -7.05 18.44 -10.11
C GLY A 83 -5.74 18.25 -10.87
N GLU A 84 -5.39 19.13 -11.82
CA GLU A 84 -4.12 19.04 -12.56
C GLU A 84 -2.90 19.11 -11.66
N GLY A 85 -2.92 19.90 -10.58
CA GLY A 85 -1.83 19.96 -9.61
C GLY A 85 -1.49 18.57 -9.00
N TYR A 86 -2.50 17.75 -8.75
CA TYR A 86 -2.26 16.39 -8.25
C TYR A 86 -1.66 15.46 -9.32
N LYS A 87 -1.99 15.64 -10.60
CA LYS A 87 -1.33 14.91 -11.70
C LYS A 87 0.13 15.32 -11.83
N ILE A 88 0.42 16.61 -11.69
CA ILE A 88 1.81 17.13 -11.65
C ILE A 88 2.58 16.53 -10.47
N ALA A 89 1.95 16.36 -9.31
CA ALA A 89 2.58 15.70 -8.16
C ALA A 89 2.88 14.22 -8.42
N VAL A 90 2.07 13.52 -9.23
CA VAL A 90 2.36 12.12 -9.63
C VAL A 90 3.67 12.03 -10.43
N ASP A 91 4.04 13.04 -11.21
CA ASP A 91 5.33 13.03 -11.92
C ASP A 91 6.51 13.06 -10.93
N GLU A 92 6.37 13.78 -9.82
CA GLU A 92 7.38 13.75 -8.76
C GLU A 92 7.39 12.40 -8.03
N TRP A 93 6.25 11.75 -7.83
CA TRP A 93 6.20 10.38 -7.32
C TRP A 93 6.85 9.37 -8.27
N ARG A 94 6.78 9.58 -9.60
CA ARG A 94 7.53 8.78 -10.58
C ARG A 94 9.04 8.95 -10.41
N ASN A 95 9.51 10.17 -10.15
CA ASN A 95 10.92 10.44 -9.87
C ASN A 95 11.38 9.74 -8.57
N PHE A 96 10.55 9.77 -7.52
CA PHE A 96 10.79 9.07 -6.26
C PHE A 96 10.86 7.56 -6.48
N GLU A 97 9.89 7.00 -7.19
CA GLU A 97 9.82 5.57 -7.49
C GLU A 97 11.02 5.12 -8.33
N ALA A 98 11.43 5.87 -9.31
CA ALA A 98 12.62 5.59 -10.12
C ALA A 98 13.89 5.49 -9.27
N LEU A 99 14.02 6.29 -8.20
CA LEU A 99 15.11 6.15 -7.21
C LEU A 99 14.95 4.85 -6.41
N CYS A 100 13.76 4.51 -5.95
CA CYS A 100 13.48 3.26 -5.24
C CYS A 100 13.85 2.04 -6.11
N GLN A 101 13.46 2.03 -7.38
CA GLN A 101 13.84 0.98 -8.32
C GLN A 101 15.35 0.93 -8.59
N ALA A 102 16.01 2.09 -8.62
CA ALA A 102 17.46 2.13 -8.78
C ALA A 102 18.18 1.53 -7.55
N LEU A 103 17.69 1.76 -6.33
CA LEU A 103 18.20 1.12 -5.11
C LEU A 103 18.03 -0.40 -5.17
N LYS A 104 16.85 -0.87 -5.58
CA LYS A 104 16.57 -2.30 -5.76
C LYS A 104 17.52 -2.92 -6.79
N ARG A 105 17.62 -2.36 -8.00
CA ARG A 105 18.39 -2.95 -9.10
C ARG A 105 19.91 -2.83 -8.94
N ARG A 106 20.41 -1.67 -8.47
CA ARG A 106 21.84 -1.39 -8.42
C ARG A 106 22.52 -1.79 -7.11
N ARG A 107 21.73 -1.77 -6.00
CA ARG A 107 22.23 -2.03 -4.65
C ARG A 107 21.68 -3.29 -4.00
N GLY A 108 20.72 -3.95 -4.64
CA GLY A 108 20.04 -5.11 -4.08
C GLY A 108 19.27 -4.78 -2.78
N MET A 109 18.83 -3.52 -2.62
CA MET A 109 18.13 -3.07 -1.42
C MET A 109 16.64 -3.38 -1.49
N THR A 110 16.06 -3.70 -0.34
CA THR A 110 14.60 -3.67 -0.15
C THR A 110 14.18 -2.25 0.24
N VAL A 111 13.20 -1.71 -0.45
CA VAL A 111 12.60 -0.41 -0.07
C VAL A 111 11.23 -0.69 0.54
N VAL A 112 11.02 -0.18 1.75
CA VAL A 112 9.77 -0.31 2.50
C VAL A 112 9.14 1.07 2.63
N LEU A 113 7.91 1.18 2.16
CA LEU A 113 7.08 2.39 2.30
C LEU A 113 6.03 2.14 3.37
N VAL A 114 6.02 2.94 4.41
CA VAL A 114 5.01 2.89 5.48
C VAL A 114 3.99 3.98 5.23
N SER A 115 2.71 3.66 5.34
CA SER A 115 1.61 4.62 5.24
C SER A 115 0.59 4.35 6.34
N HIS A 116 -0.02 5.40 6.86
CA HIS A 116 -1.27 5.24 7.60
C HIS A 116 -2.37 4.77 6.65
N SER A 117 -3.39 4.11 7.18
CA SER A 117 -4.58 3.75 6.42
C SER A 117 -5.69 4.80 6.58
N THR A 118 -6.56 4.86 5.58
CA THR A 118 -7.78 5.67 5.61
C THR A 118 -8.92 4.90 4.98
N ALA A 119 -10.15 5.16 5.44
CA ALA A 119 -11.34 4.59 4.83
C ALA A 119 -11.62 5.26 3.48
N LEU A 120 -11.71 4.46 2.44
CA LEU A 120 -12.03 4.86 1.07
C LEU A 120 -13.43 4.35 0.74
N LYS A 121 -14.30 5.23 0.27
CA LYS A 121 -15.62 4.84 -0.23
C LYS A 121 -15.49 4.22 -1.61
N VAL A 122 -15.94 2.99 -1.74
CA VAL A 122 -15.96 2.25 -2.99
C VAL A 122 -17.39 2.20 -3.51
N LYS A 123 -17.58 2.65 -4.73
CA LYS A 123 -18.81 2.46 -5.49
C LYS A 123 -18.59 1.29 -6.43
N ASP A 124 -19.32 0.21 -6.19
CA ASP A 124 -19.24 -1.00 -6.99
C ASP A 124 -20.55 -1.17 -7.76
N ALA A 125 -20.46 -1.56 -9.02
CA ALA A 125 -21.63 -1.80 -9.86
C ALA A 125 -22.36 -3.11 -9.51
N THR A 126 -21.68 -4.00 -8.81
CA THR A 126 -22.15 -5.37 -8.53
C THR A 126 -22.57 -5.58 -7.08
N MET A 127 -22.19 -4.72 -6.17
CA MET A 127 -22.51 -4.79 -4.73
C MET A 127 -22.85 -3.42 -4.15
N ALA A 128 -23.40 -3.37 -2.95
CA ALA A 128 -23.67 -2.12 -2.26
C ALA A 128 -22.41 -1.29 -2.02
N ASP A 129 -22.55 0.03 -2.05
CA ASP A 129 -21.48 0.95 -1.67
C ASP A 129 -20.90 0.55 -0.32
N HIS A 130 -19.60 0.40 -0.22
CA HIS A 130 -18.91 0.00 1.00
C HIS A 130 -17.63 0.81 1.21
N GLU A 131 -17.02 0.64 2.37
CA GLU A 131 -15.75 1.27 2.70
C GLU A 131 -14.64 0.22 2.75
N LYS A 132 -13.48 0.54 2.16
CA LYS A 132 -12.27 -0.27 2.30
C LYS A 132 -11.12 0.57 2.85
N GLN A 133 -10.18 -0.06 3.53
CA GLN A 133 -8.97 0.57 4.00
C GLN A 133 -7.94 0.63 2.88
N GLY A 134 -7.43 1.82 2.61
CA GLY A 134 -6.37 2.05 1.64
C GLY A 134 -5.30 2.98 2.19
N MET A 135 -4.28 3.28 1.41
CA MET A 135 -3.21 4.21 1.80
C MET A 135 -3.76 5.62 1.99
N LYS A 136 -3.31 6.30 3.05
CA LYS A 136 -3.68 7.70 3.34
C LYS A 136 -2.87 8.66 2.47
N LEU A 137 -3.10 8.62 1.17
CA LEU A 137 -2.52 9.47 0.15
C LEU A 137 -3.61 10.00 -0.79
N HIS A 138 -3.28 11.00 -1.57
CA HIS A 138 -4.15 11.36 -2.69
C HIS A 138 -4.29 10.16 -3.64
N LYS A 139 -5.52 9.89 -4.10
CA LYS A 139 -5.86 8.68 -4.87
C LYS A 139 -4.88 8.36 -6.00
N LEU A 140 -4.47 9.36 -6.79
CA LEU A 140 -3.57 9.15 -7.92
C LEU A 140 -2.16 8.70 -7.48
N ALA A 141 -1.66 9.22 -6.35
CA ALA A 141 -0.38 8.81 -5.78
C ALA A 141 -0.48 7.41 -5.15
N ALA A 142 -1.57 7.12 -4.43
CA ALA A 142 -1.82 5.81 -3.85
C ALA A 142 -1.91 4.72 -4.92
N GLU A 143 -2.73 4.91 -5.95
CA GLU A 143 -2.85 4.00 -7.09
C GLU A 143 -1.49 3.76 -7.76
N PHE A 144 -0.77 4.83 -8.08
CA PHE A 144 0.55 4.73 -8.70
C PHE A 144 1.53 3.93 -7.84
N LEU A 145 1.67 4.23 -6.54
CA LEU A 145 2.61 3.52 -5.66
C LEU A 145 2.21 2.06 -5.45
N CYS A 146 0.91 1.76 -5.30
CA CYS A 146 0.43 0.39 -5.21
C CYS A 146 0.74 -0.40 -6.49
N ASP A 147 0.59 0.21 -7.67
CA ASP A 147 0.89 -0.44 -8.95
C ASP A 147 2.37 -0.77 -9.11
N GLN A 148 3.27 0.08 -8.61
CA GLN A 148 4.71 -0.13 -8.70
C GLN A 148 5.25 -1.10 -7.65
N ALA A 149 4.58 -1.25 -6.50
CA ALA A 149 5.03 -2.13 -5.43
C ALA A 149 5.00 -3.61 -5.82
N ASP A 150 5.99 -4.39 -5.40
CA ASP A 150 5.99 -5.86 -5.53
C ASP A 150 4.97 -6.50 -4.59
N ALA A 151 4.76 -5.90 -3.41
CA ALA A 151 3.76 -6.32 -2.44
C ALA A 151 3.22 -5.11 -1.67
N VAL A 152 1.94 -5.14 -1.36
CA VAL A 152 1.25 -4.17 -0.49
C VAL A 152 0.62 -4.95 0.64
N PHE A 153 0.88 -4.53 1.87
CA PHE A 153 0.40 -5.18 3.08
C PHE A 153 -0.58 -4.29 3.82
N TYR A 154 -1.70 -4.87 4.22
CA TYR A 154 -2.59 -4.25 5.18
C TYR A 154 -2.40 -4.88 6.56
N CYS A 155 -1.88 -4.09 7.50
CA CYS A 155 -1.58 -4.53 8.86
C CYS A 155 -2.65 -4.01 9.82
N HIS A 156 -3.31 -4.92 10.54
CA HIS A 156 -4.35 -4.56 11.50
C HIS A 156 -4.33 -5.49 12.72
N LYS A 157 -5.01 -5.07 13.79
CA LYS A 157 -5.25 -5.96 14.94
C LYS A 157 -6.29 -7.00 14.58
N ASP A 158 -6.04 -8.24 15.00
CA ASP A 158 -7.05 -9.30 14.93
C ASP A 158 -8.21 -8.95 15.87
N HIS A 159 -9.43 -9.20 15.43
CA HIS A 159 -10.64 -8.89 16.17
C HIS A 159 -11.51 -10.12 16.30
N LEU A 160 -12.05 -10.35 17.48
CA LEU A 160 -13.18 -11.24 17.68
C LEU A 160 -14.45 -10.39 17.61
N ILE A 161 -15.33 -10.74 16.69
CA ILE A 161 -16.62 -10.07 16.52
C ILE A 161 -17.70 -11.08 16.83
N TRP A 162 -18.62 -10.73 17.73
CA TRP A 162 -19.77 -11.55 18.04
C TRP A 162 -21.01 -10.68 18.26
N THR A 163 -22.16 -11.28 18.06
CA THR A 163 -23.44 -10.65 18.35
C THR A 163 -23.89 -11.04 19.76
N ASP A 164 -24.23 -10.07 20.58
CA ASP A 164 -24.75 -10.26 21.93
C ASP A 164 -26.24 -9.88 21.93
N GLY A 165 -27.08 -10.83 22.32
CA GLY A 165 -28.55 -10.71 22.29
C GLY A 165 -29.16 -11.17 20.98
N ASP A 166 -30.52 -11.28 20.97
CA ASP A 166 -31.32 -11.77 19.88
C ASP A 166 -32.24 -10.68 19.29
N GLY A 167 -32.61 -10.84 18.03
CA GLY A 167 -33.59 -10.01 17.33
C GLY A 167 -33.15 -8.55 17.20
N GLU A 168 -34.10 -7.61 17.28
CA GLU A 168 -33.87 -6.16 17.11
C GLU A 168 -32.94 -5.52 18.17
N ARG A 169 -32.67 -6.22 19.27
CA ARG A 169 -31.80 -5.77 20.37
C ARG A 169 -30.39 -6.34 20.27
N ALA A 170 -30.11 -7.14 19.27
CA ALA A 170 -28.79 -7.70 19.04
C ALA A 170 -27.74 -6.59 18.86
N ARG A 171 -26.64 -6.68 19.60
CA ARG A 171 -25.54 -5.71 19.53
C ARG A 171 -24.26 -6.42 19.10
N MET A 172 -23.63 -5.88 18.09
CA MET A 172 -22.29 -6.33 17.70
C MET A 172 -21.28 -5.90 18.77
N LYS A 173 -20.54 -6.86 19.28
CA LYS A 173 -19.41 -6.61 20.18
C LYS A 173 -18.10 -6.95 19.49
N ILE A 174 -17.08 -6.16 19.73
CA ILE A 174 -15.75 -6.30 19.13
C ILE A 174 -14.74 -6.36 20.26
N GLN A 175 -13.90 -7.40 20.26
CA GLN A 175 -12.75 -7.52 21.14
C GLN A 175 -11.47 -7.62 20.33
N GLN A 176 -10.53 -6.72 20.57
CA GLN A 176 -9.21 -6.81 19.95
C GLN A 176 -8.42 -7.95 20.60
N LYS A 177 -7.85 -8.80 19.76
CA LYS A 177 -6.85 -9.77 20.18
C LYS A 177 -5.45 -9.13 20.20
N PRO A 178 -4.50 -9.65 20.97
CA PRO A 178 -3.13 -9.11 21.01
C PRO A 178 -2.37 -9.32 19.68
N ARG A 179 -2.86 -10.21 18.82
CA ARG A 179 -2.24 -10.55 17.54
C ARG A 179 -2.43 -9.45 16.51
N THR A 180 -1.37 -9.12 15.77
CA THR A 180 -1.44 -8.32 14.55
C THR A 180 -1.49 -9.26 13.35
N LEU A 181 -2.39 -9.00 12.43
CA LEU A 181 -2.50 -9.67 11.15
C LEU A 181 -1.90 -8.77 10.06
N CYS A 182 -1.27 -9.40 9.09
CA CYS A 182 -0.70 -8.76 7.92
C CYS A 182 -1.30 -9.41 6.68
N GLN A 183 -2.32 -8.77 6.11
CA GLN A 183 -2.98 -9.23 4.90
C GLN A 183 -2.10 -8.93 3.70
N THR A 184 -1.93 -9.90 2.83
CA THR A 184 -1.08 -9.81 1.64
C THR A 184 -1.89 -9.83 0.35
N ARG A 185 -3.18 -10.13 0.41
CA ARG A 185 -4.11 -10.17 -0.73
C ARG A 185 -5.21 -9.16 -0.59
N LEU A 186 -5.69 -8.70 -1.72
CA LEU A 186 -6.87 -7.84 -1.81
C LEU A 186 -8.06 -8.51 -1.10
N GLY A 187 -8.75 -7.75 -0.27
CA GLY A 187 -10.00 -8.15 0.36
C GLY A 187 -11.06 -7.08 0.17
N ASP A 188 -12.31 -7.41 0.51
CA ASP A 188 -13.43 -6.46 0.37
C ASP A 188 -13.24 -5.24 1.29
N GLY A 189 -12.56 -5.40 2.43
CA GLY A 189 -12.34 -4.36 3.43
C GLY A 189 -10.98 -3.67 3.37
N TRP A 190 -10.05 -4.06 2.50
CA TRP A 190 -8.70 -3.47 2.43
C TRP A 190 -8.03 -3.62 1.08
N GLU A 191 -7.06 -2.74 0.83
CA GLU A 191 -6.14 -2.86 -0.29
C GLU A 191 -4.89 -3.64 0.13
N ALA A 192 -4.55 -4.67 -0.65
CA ALA A 192 -3.30 -5.40 -0.55
C ALA A 192 -2.93 -5.98 -1.92
N LYS A 193 -1.64 -6.33 -2.09
CA LYS A 193 -1.12 -6.86 -3.35
C LYS A 193 0.00 -7.85 -3.06
N ASN A 194 0.04 -8.92 -3.83
CA ASN A 194 1.02 -9.97 -3.63
C ASN A 194 1.52 -10.52 -4.98
N ARG A 195 2.67 -10.03 -5.42
CA ARG A 195 3.37 -10.58 -6.61
C ARG A 195 4.52 -11.52 -6.22
N LEU A 196 4.64 -11.84 -4.94
CA LEU A 196 5.75 -12.63 -4.39
C LEU A 196 5.29 -13.99 -3.88
N PHE A 197 4.06 -14.42 -4.15
CA PHE A 197 3.47 -15.65 -3.63
C PHE A 197 3.60 -15.81 -2.10
N LEU A 198 3.45 -14.70 -1.38
CA LEU A 198 3.45 -14.72 0.08
C LEU A 198 2.18 -15.40 0.61
N PRO A 199 2.26 -16.07 1.77
CA PRO A 199 1.06 -16.56 2.45
C PRO A 199 0.16 -15.41 2.89
N ASP A 200 -1.16 -15.67 2.98
CA ASP A 200 -2.15 -14.70 3.40
C ASP A 200 -3.06 -15.27 4.48
N PRO A 201 -3.12 -14.68 5.69
CA PRO A 201 -2.23 -13.60 6.16
C PRO A 201 -0.79 -14.07 6.36
N LEU A 202 0.16 -13.14 6.36
CA LEU A 202 1.54 -13.47 6.67
C LEU A 202 1.63 -13.97 8.12
N PRO A 203 2.14 -15.20 8.36
CA PRO A 203 1.99 -15.88 9.66
C PRO A 203 2.82 -15.22 10.77
N VAL A 204 3.94 -14.61 10.41
CA VAL A 204 4.82 -13.90 11.33
C VAL A 204 5.12 -12.51 10.76
N PHE A 205 4.64 -11.49 11.44
CA PHE A 205 4.94 -10.12 11.05
C PHE A 205 6.31 -9.70 11.65
N SER A 206 7.36 -10.11 10.95
CA SER A 206 8.73 -9.67 11.21
C SER A 206 9.47 -9.58 9.88
N PHE A 207 10.53 -8.75 9.83
CA PHE A 207 11.31 -8.62 8.61
C PHE A 207 11.98 -9.93 8.20
N ALA A 208 12.46 -10.71 9.16
CA ALA A 208 13.04 -12.03 8.92
C ALA A 208 12.00 -13.01 8.35
N GLY A 209 10.80 -13.06 8.94
CA GLY A 209 9.69 -13.89 8.43
C GLY A 209 9.24 -13.47 7.04
N TYR A 210 9.19 -12.17 6.75
CA TYR A 210 8.94 -11.66 5.41
C TYR A 210 10.03 -12.11 4.41
N GLN A 211 11.31 -11.97 4.76
CA GLN A 211 12.40 -12.37 3.88
C GLN A 211 12.39 -13.85 3.55
N GLU A 212 12.09 -14.71 4.54
CA GLU A 212 11.95 -16.14 4.34
C GLU A 212 10.77 -16.46 3.43
N ALA A 213 9.58 -15.93 3.73
CA ALA A 213 8.39 -16.10 2.91
C ALA A 213 8.59 -15.59 1.48
N ALA A 214 9.23 -14.42 1.32
CA ALA A 214 9.53 -13.86 0.00
C ALA A 214 10.53 -14.72 -0.79
N ARG A 215 11.54 -15.30 -0.12
CA ARG A 215 12.49 -16.20 -0.77
C ARG A 215 11.82 -17.47 -1.30
N GLU A 216 10.94 -18.07 -0.51
CA GLU A 216 10.17 -19.23 -0.94
C GLU A 216 9.16 -18.86 -2.04
N GLY A 217 8.46 -17.74 -1.89
CA GLY A 217 7.54 -17.23 -2.91
C GLY A 217 8.23 -16.95 -4.25
N LEU A 218 9.45 -16.43 -4.24
CA LEU A 218 10.24 -16.22 -5.45
C LEU A 218 10.57 -17.54 -6.17
N LYS A 219 10.88 -18.61 -5.45
CA LYS A 219 11.07 -19.94 -6.06
C LYS A 219 9.79 -20.43 -6.74
N ILE A 220 8.63 -20.23 -6.11
CA ILE A 220 7.34 -20.56 -6.71
C ILE A 220 7.13 -19.74 -7.97
N ARG A 221 7.35 -18.43 -7.89
CA ARG A 221 7.22 -17.51 -9.02
C ARG A 221 8.08 -17.95 -10.21
N ASP A 222 9.35 -18.25 -9.98
CA ASP A 222 10.28 -18.63 -11.03
C ASP A 222 9.83 -19.93 -11.72
N ARG A 223 9.26 -20.89 -10.98
CA ARG A 223 8.68 -22.13 -11.53
C ARG A 223 7.41 -21.83 -12.36
N VAL A 224 6.55 -20.94 -11.87
CA VAL A 224 5.35 -20.53 -12.61
C VAL A 224 5.73 -19.85 -13.92
N PHE A 225 6.64 -18.89 -13.90
CA PHE A 225 7.07 -18.21 -15.13
C PHE A 225 7.76 -19.15 -16.10
N ALA A 226 8.61 -20.07 -15.63
CA ALA A 226 9.22 -21.09 -16.48
C ALA A 226 8.16 -21.97 -17.17
N HIS A 227 7.07 -22.30 -16.48
CA HIS A 227 5.96 -23.04 -17.08
C HIS A 227 5.18 -22.15 -18.09
N LEU A 228 4.84 -20.91 -17.73
CA LEU A 228 4.15 -19.99 -18.62
C LEU A 228 4.90 -19.76 -19.93
N ASP A 229 6.23 -19.76 -19.89
CA ASP A 229 7.08 -19.62 -21.07
C ASP A 229 7.01 -20.84 -22.01
N THR A 230 6.47 -21.99 -21.56
CA THR A 230 6.23 -23.18 -22.39
C THR A 230 4.88 -23.22 -23.07
N LEU A 231 3.94 -22.34 -22.66
CA LEU A 231 2.58 -22.29 -23.17
C LEU A 231 2.49 -21.47 -24.47
N ASP A 232 1.48 -21.77 -25.28
CA ASP A 232 1.19 -20.87 -26.39
C ASP A 232 0.65 -19.51 -25.89
N PRO A 233 0.66 -18.46 -26.74
CA PRO A 233 0.28 -17.11 -26.29
C PRO A 233 -1.14 -17.00 -25.72
N ALA A 234 -2.11 -17.79 -26.21
CA ALA A 234 -3.48 -17.75 -25.72
C ALA A 234 -3.63 -18.47 -24.37
N GLU A 235 -3.01 -19.62 -24.22
CA GLU A 235 -2.96 -20.38 -22.98
C GLU A 235 -2.22 -19.58 -21.88
N ARG A 236 -1.08 -18.96 -22.23
CA ARG A 236 -0.33 -18.08 -21.35
C ARG A 236 -1.19 -16.92 -20.84
N PHE A 237 -1.84 -16.21 -21.74
CA PHE A 237 -2.73 -15.09 -21.38
C PHE A 237 -3.84 -15.52 -20.42
N ALA A 238 -4.48 -16.69 -20.72
CA ALA A 238 -5.52 -17.23 -19.84
C ALA A 238 -4.98 -17.60 -18.45
N ALA A 239 -3.79 -18.17 -18.35
CA ALA A 239 -3.14 -18.52 -17.09
C ALA A 239 -2.73 -17.25 -16.29
N GLU A 240 -2.17 -16.25 -16.93
CA GLU A 240 -1.83 -14.96 -16.32
C GLU A 240 -3.08 -14.27 -15.77
N LEU A 241 -4.18 -14.26 -16.53
CA LEU A 241 -5.46 -13.70 -16.10
C LEU A 241 -6.02 -14.41 -14.85
N ARG A 242 -5.89 -15.74 -14.76
CA ARG A 242 -6.28 -16.52 -13.58
C ARG A 242 -5.42 -16.18 -12.37
N LEU A 243 -4.12 -16.02 -12.53
CA LEU A 243 -3.21 -15.62 -11.45
C LEU A 243 -3.55 -14.22 -10.93
N ASP A 244 -3.82 -13.29 -11.81
CA ASP A 244 -4.21 -11.92 -11.43
C ASP A 244 -5.56 -11.91 -10.70
N ALA A 245 -6.55 -12.68 -11.17
CA ALA A 245 -7.88 -12.76 -10.55
C ALA A 245 -7.84 -13.34 -9.12
N CYS A 246 -6.89 -14.25 -8.84
CA CYS A 246 -6.73 -14.83 -7.50
C CYS A 246 -5.66 -14.14 -6.64
N GLY A 247 -5.12 -12.99 -7.09
CA GLY A 247 -4.06 -12.26 -6.39
C GLY A 247 -2.78 -13.09 -6.23
N TRP A 248 -2.42 -13.89 -7.23
CA TRP A 248 -1.24 -14.75 -7.26
C TRP A 248 -1.18 -15.76 -6.09
N ALA A 249 -2.32 -16.43 -5.84
CA ALA A 249 -2.41 -17.44 -4.81
C ALA A 249 -1.57 -18.67 -5.12
N VAL A 250 -0.88 -19.21 -4.11
CA VAL A 250 -0.02 -20.39 -4.25
C VAL A 250 -0.79 -21.61 -4.78
N GLY A 251 -2.04 -21.81 -4.33
CA GLY A 251 -2.88 -22.92 -4.80
C GLY A 251 -3.22 -22.82 -6.29
N GLU A 252 -3.47 -21.62 -6.82
CA GLU A 252 -3.72 -21.42 -8.24
C GLU A 252 -2.43 -21.60 -9.06
N ALA A 253 -1.29 -21.14 -8.53
CA ALA A 253 0.00 -21.39 -9.13
C ALA A 253 0.30 -22.89 -9.25
N ALA A 254 0.01 -23.67 -8.22
CA ALA A 254 0.14 -25.12 -8.22
C ALA A 254 -0.75 -25.78 -9.29
N ALA A 255 -2.00 -25.31 -9.41
CA ALA A 255 -2.94 -25.82 -10.40
C ALA A 255 -2.52 -25.53 -11.84
N ILE A 256 -1.95 -24.33 -12.09
CA ILE A 256 -1.47 -23.92 -13.42
C ILE A 256 -0.26 -24.75 -13.83
N VAL A 257 0.71 -24.92 -12.93
CA VAL A 257 1.95 -25.68 -13.19
C VAL A 257 1.71 -27.20 -13.20
N GLY A 258 0.57 -27.67 -12.66
CA GLY A 258 0.29 -29.09 -12.50
C GLY A 258 1.19 -29.77 -11.46
N ASP A 259 1.76 -29.02 -10.52
CA ASP A 259 2.73 -29.51 -9.54
C ASP A 259 2.18 -29.39 -8.11
N ALA A 260 1.73 -30.52 -7.58
CA ALA A 260 1.23 -30.62 -6.20
C ALA A 260 2.28 -30.30 -5.11
N ASN A 261 3.58 -30.23 -5.48
CA ASN A 261 4.65 -29.84 -4.56
C ASN A 261 4.81 -28.32 -4.43
N ILE A 262 4.05 -27.52 -5.19
CA ILE A 262 3.94 -26.10 -4.95
C ILE A 262 2.98 -25.92 -3.76
N THR A 263 3.55 -25.88 -2.55
CA THR A 263 2.81 -25.67 -1.31
C THR A 263 3.10 -24.27 -0.75
N ALA A 264 2.17 -23.73 0.03
CA ALA A 264 2.41 -22.50 0.77
C ALA A 264 3.65 -22.67 1.68
N PRO A 265 4.49 -21.63 1.86
CA PRO A 265 5.63 -21.68 2.77
C PRO A 265 5.23 -22.20 4.14
N VAL A 266 6.06 -23.10 4.71
CA VAL A 266 5.83 -23.72 6.03
C VAL A 266 5.69 -22.61 7.08
N GLY A 267 4.53 -22.53 7.73
CA GLY A 267 4.15 -21.48 8.69
C GLY A 267 2.75 -20.91 8.46
N ALA A 268 2.15 -21.14 7.30
CA ALA A 268 0.75 -20.82 7.01
C ALA A 268 -0.16 -21.94 7.51
N THR A 269 -0.23 -22.20 8.81
CA THR A 269 -1.36 -22.94 9.35
C THR A 269 -2.59 -22.05 9.22
N ALA A 270 -3.39 -22.30 8.19
CA ALA A 270 -4.76 -21.86 8.16
C ALA A 270 -5.39 -22.33 9.47
N THR A 271 -5.73 -21.39 10.35
CA THR A 271 -6.72 -21.66 11.37
C THR A 271 -8.01 -21.83 10.59
N GLU A 272 -8.37 -23.10 10.30
CA GLU A 272 -9.71 -23.47 9.94
C GLU A 272 -10.65 -22.76 10.92
N THR A 273 -11.49 -21.90 10.40
CA THR A 273 -12.68 -21.42 11.08
C THR A 273 -13.63 -22.62 11.18
N THR A 274 -13.39 -23.48 12.15
CA THR A 274 -14.40 -24.41 12.61
C THR A 274 -15.52 -23.56 13.21
N ASN A 275 -16.57 -23.36 12.45
CA ASN A 275 -17.89 -23.05 12.94
C ASN A 275 -18.35 -24.23 13.80
N GLU A 276 -17.90 -24.31 15.02
CA GLU A 276 -18.59 -25.10 16.05
C GLU A 276 -19.82 -24.29 16.49
N ASN A 277 -20.90 -24.46 15.77
CA ASN A 277 -22.24 -24.30 16.32
C ASN A 277 -22.37 -25.29 17.48
N LYS A 278 -22.01 -24.87 18.70
CA LYS A 278 -22.51 -25.53 19.89
C LYS A 278 -23.97 -25.15 20.05
N GLU A 279 -24.86 -26.04 19.59
CA GLU A 279 -26.17 -26.15 20.14
C GLU A 279 -26.06 -26.32 21.68
N ILE A 280 -26.45 -25.28 22.38
CA ILE A 280 -26.72 -25.39 23.81
C ILE A 280 -28.23 -25.71 23.91
N SER A 281 -28.53 -26.98 24.04
CA SER A 281 -29.87 -27.43 24.45
C SER A 281 -30.01 -27.28 25.99
N THR A 282 -31.15 -26.73 26.35
CA THR A 282 -31.81 -26.54 27.65
C THR A 282 -31.22 -25.52 28.56
#